data_b2cebe2009222625fe52ddaa26b0d578
#
_entry.id   b2cebe2009222625fe52ddaa26b0d578
#
_cell.length_a   1.000
_cell.length_b   1.000
_cell.length_c   1.000
_cell.angle_alpha   90.00
_cell.angle_beta   90.00
_cell.angle_gamma   90.00
#
_symmetry.space_group_name_H-M   'P 1'
#
loop_
_entity.id
_entity.type
_entity.pdbx_description
1 polymer ?
#
loop_
_entity_poly.entity_id
_entity_poly.type
_entity_poly.pdbx_seq_one_letter_code
_entity_poly.pdbx_strand_id
1 'polypeptide(L)'
;MRVLLGVTGGIAAYKVAIVLRQLREDGHSVRVVPTAASLNFVGRATWEALSGHPAPTETFEDVPSVAHVRLGQRADIVLVAPATADFLASMAHGSAKDLLGNALLATQAPVVVAPAMHTEMWQNAATQANVATLREHGVHVIDPAVGRLTGADSGPGRLPEPDDLVAALYAVAEGRGLPVATTQADDAGAGSRASDAGWGDLAGVSVVISAGGTHEPVDAVRYLGNRSSGHQGLALAQAAADRGANVTLVAANVVLPSGEGIVRVDVETSAELAEAVKDAAKDADVVIMAAAVADFRPREVSATKIKKTGDATADQAGLTLELVPTEDILAALVAERPARQTVVGFAAETGDSTASVLEHGAAKARRKGANLLVLNAVGGGQGFGDVPNTVTMLDVNGEAVAEASGSKLAVAHAILDRIVSMRS
;
A
#
# COMPACT_ATOMS: atom_id res chain seq x y z
N MET A 1 10.67 -0.41 -5.08
CA MET A 1 9.59 -0.39 -6.10
C MET A 1 8.91 -1.74 -6.19
N ARG A 2 7.65 -1.76 -6.61
CA ARG A 2 6.92 -2.97 -6.99
C ARG A 2 7.04 -3.15 -8.50
N VAL A 3 7.77 -4.17 -8.90
CA VAL A 3 8.04 -4.48 -10.32
C VAL A 3 7.14 -5.63 -10.76
N LEU A 4 6.33 -5.42 -11.79
CA LEU A 4 5.65 -6.50 -12.50
C LEU A 4 6.56 -7.00 -13.63
N LEU A 5 7.03 -8.23 -13.53
CA LEU A 5 7.92 -8.85 -14.50
C LEU A 5 7.14 -9.83 -15.39
N GLY A 6 6.83 -9.40 -16.61
CA GLY A 6 6.22 -10.24 -17.63
C GLY A 6 7.28 -11.04 -18.39
N VAL A 7 7.04 -12.34 -18.54
CA VAL A 7 7.98 -13.21 -19.28
C VAL A 7 7.25 -13.92 -20.40
N THR A 8 7.65 -13.70 -21.65
CA THR A 8 7.01 -14.36 -22.79
C THR A 8 7.84 -15.54 -23.35
N GLY A 9 7.26 -16.32 -24.25
CA GLY A 9 7.79 -17.59 -24.73
C GLY A 9 9.00 -17.48 -25.66
N GLY A 10 10.15 -17.07 -25.13
CA GLY A 10 11.41 -17.00 -25.84
C GLY A 10 12.54 -17.69 -25.09
N ILE A 11 13.49 -18.31 -25.81
CA ILE A 11 14.65 -19.01 -25.20
C ILE A 11 15.45 -18.08 -24.25
N ALA A 12 15.49 -16.78 -24.54
CA ALA A 12 16.18 -15.79 -23.71
C ALA A 12 15.55 -15.58 -22.29
N ALA A 13 14.41 -16.22 -21.98
CA ALA A 13 13.79 -16.18 -20.67
C ALA A 13 14.75 -16.59 -19.53
N TYR A 14 15.74 -17.47 -19.79
CA TYR A 14 16.73 -17.84 -18.78
C TYR A 14 17.54 -16.64 -18.25
N LYS A 15 17.83 -15.64 -19.12
CA LYS A 15 18.52 -14.40 -18.69
C LYS A 15 17.67 -13.55 -17.74
N VAL A 16 16.36 -13.62 -17.90
CA VAL A 16 15.43 -12.83 -17.07
C VAL A 16 15.40 -13.34 -15.62
N ALA A 17 15.78 -14.60 -15.39
CA ALA A 17 15.98 -15.10 -14.03
C ALA A 17 17.13 -14.35 -13.30
N ILE A 18 18.15 -13.90 -14.04
CA ILE A 18 19.23 -13.07 -13.50
C ILE A 18 18.71 -11.66 -13.19
N VAL A 19 17.94 -11.07 -14.11
CA VAL A 19 17.26 -9.77 -13.89
C VAL A 19 16.38 -9.80 -12.64
N LEU A 20 15.57 -10.86 -12.49
CA LEU A 20 14.73 -11.05 -11.30
C LEU A 20 15.56 -11.06 -10.02
N ARG A 21 16.65 -11.83 -10.01
CA ARG A 21 17.55 -11.92 -8.87
C ARG A 21 18.14 -10.56 -8.52
N GLN A 22 18.68 -9.84 -9.50
CA GLN A 22 19.27 -8.52 -9.30
C GLN A 22 18.26 -7.52 -8.74
N LEU A 23 17.05 -7.43 -9.32
CA LEU A 23 15.99 -6.56 -8.81
C LEU A 23 15.61 -6.89 -7.35
N ARG A 24 15.64 -8.17 -6.98
CA ARG A 24 15.39 -8.60 -5.59
C ARG A 24 16.55 -8.24 -4.66
N GLU A 25 17.80 -8.39 -5.10
CA GLU A 25 19.01 -8.01 -4.37
C GLU A 25 19.07 -6.49 -4.17
N ASP A 26 18.60 -5.71 -5.15
CA ASP A 26 18.45 -4.24 -5.07
C ASP A 26 17.25 -3.80 -4.17
N GLY A 27 16.57 -4.72 -3.50
CA GLY A 27 15.50 -4.44 -2.55
C GLY A 27 14.12 -4.18 -3.17
N HIS A 28 13.90 -4.57 -4.42
CA HIS A 28 12.59 -4.41 -5.07
C HIS A 28 11.68 -5.61 -4.83
N SER A 29 10.37 -5.35 -4.70
CA SER A 29 9.36 -6.40 -4.67
C SER A 29 8.97 -6.76 -6.10
N VAL A 30 9.18 -8.01 -6.50
CA VAL A 30 8.97 -8.45 -7.90
C VAL A 30 7.91 -9.53 -7.98
N ARG A 31 6.89 -9.31 -8.80
CA ARG A 31 5.90 -10.32 -9.18
C ARG A 31 6.17 -10.78 -10.61
N VAL A 32 6.30 -12.07 -10.80
CA VAL A 32 6.53 -12.67 -12.12
C VAL A 32 5.20 -13.17 -12.68
N VAL A 33 4.88 -12.74 -13.90
CA VAL A 33 3.74 -13.23 -14.67
C VAL A 33 4.27 -13.84 -15.97
N PRO A 34 4.56 -15.15 -15.98
CA PRO A 34 5.00 -15.84 -17.17
C PRO A 34 3.79 -16.16 -18.05
N THR A 35 3.95 -16.08 -19.37
CA THR A 35 2.98 -16.68 -20.28
C THR A 35 3.11 -18.22 -20.27
N ALA A 36 2.06 -18.95 -20.62
CA ALA A 36 2.09 -20.41 -20.70
C ALA A 36 3.25 -20.90 -21.62
N ALA A 37 3.51 -20.19 -22.72
CA ALA A 37 4.59 -20.50 -23.63
C ALA A 37 5.99 -20.33 -23.00
N SER A 38 6.18 -19.39 -22.08
CA SER A 38 7.47 -19.15 -21.42
C SER A 38 7.88 -20.27 -20.48
N LEU A 39 6.90 -21.00 -19.91
CA LEU A 39 7.15 -22.13 -19.01
C LEU A 39 7.84 -23.32 -19.69
N ASN A 40 7.86 -23.38 -21.03
CA ASN A 40 8.65 -24.35 -21.78
C ASN A 40 10.16 -24.08 -21.70
N PHE A 41 10.58 -22.86 -21.35
CA PHE A 41 11.98 -22.45 -21.27
C PHE A 41 12.47 -22.34 -19.82
N VAL A 42 11.64 -21.76 -18.95
CA VAL A 42 11.93 -21.64 -17.51
C VAL A 42 10.68 -22.04 -16.76
N GLY A 43 10.76 -23.12 -15.98
CA GLY A 43 9.61 -23.66 -15.26
C GLY A 43 9.08 -22.75 -14.16
N ARG A 44 7.78 -22.88 -13.84
CA ARG A 44 7.08 -22.10 -12.80
C ARG A 44 7.84 -22.11 -11.47
N ALA A 45 8.31 -23.29 -11.04
CA ALA A 45 9.03 -23.43 -9.78
C ALA A 45 10.28 -22.54 -9.68
N THR A 46 10.98 -22.29 -10.78
CA THR A 46 12.13 -21.37 -10.81
C THR A 46 11.69 -19.94 -10.53
N TRP A 47 10.60 -19.49 -11.16
CA TRP A 47 10.05 -18.15 -10.94
C TRP A 47 9.58 -17.95 -9.52
N GLU A 48 8.88 -18.94 -8.96
CA GLU A 48 8.39 -18.93 -7.60
C GLU A 48 9.51 -18.92 -6.56
N ALA A 49 10.54 -19.78 -6.78
CA ALA A 49 11.70 -19.83 -5.88
C ALA A 49 12.51 -18.54 -5.86
N LEU A 50 12.70 -17.89 -7.03
CA LEU A 50 13.48 -16.66 -7.15
C LEU A 50 12.69 -15.42 -6.70
N SER A 51 11.40 -15.35 -7.00
CA SER A 51 10.56 -14.22 -6.60
C SER A 51 10.09 -14.29 -5.14
N GLY A 52 10.00 -15.49 -4.58
CA GLY A 52 9.35 -15.76 -3.28
C GLY A 52 7.82 -15.75 -3.36
N HIS A 53 7.24 -15.76 -4.56
CA HIS A 53 5.81 -15.60 -4.79
C HIS A 53 5.27 -16.57 -5.85
N PRO A 54 3.96 -16.90 -5.80
CA PRO A 54 3.31 -17.61 -6.90
C PRO A 54 3.50 -16.89 -8.23
N ALA A 55 3.72 -17.67 -9.30
CA ALA A 55 3.86 -17.19 -10.67
C ALA A 55 2.69 -17.69 -11.54
N PRO A 56 1.48 -17.08 -11.43
CA PRO A 56 0.28 -17.51 -12.15
C PRO A 56 0.41 -17.20 -13.64
N THR A 57 -0.22 -18.03 -14.49
CA THR A 57 -0.30 -17.84 -15.93
C THR A 57 -1.70 -17.52 -16.42
N GLU A 58 -2.71 -18.02 -15.71
CA GLU A 58 -4.11 -17.94 -16.12
C GLU A 58 -4.88 -16.84 -15.41
N THR A 59 -5.73 -16.14 -16.15
CA THR A 59 -6.58 -15.07 -15.60
C THR A 59 -7.56 -15.58 -14.55
N PHE A 60 -7.93 -16.85 -14.62
CA PHE A 60 -8.98 -17.47 -13.79
C PHE A 60 -8.44 -18.38 -12.67
N GLU A 61 -7.14 -18.40 -12.40
CA GLU A 61 -6.58 -19.15 -11.27
C GLU A 61 -7.04 -18.60 -9.90
N ASP A 62 -7.42 -17.31 -9.82
CA ASP A 62 -7.94 -16.65 -8.61
C ASP A 62 -9.08 -15.68 -8.95
N VAL A 63 -10.23 -16.24 -9.31
CA VAL A 63 -11.41 -15.48 -9.79
C VAL A 63 -11.94 -14.45 -8.77
N PRO A 64 -12.05 -14.75 -7.46
CA PRO A 64 -12.57 -13.78 -6.50
C PRO A 64 -11.71 -12.52 -6.33
N SER A 65 -10.43 -12.60 -6.64
CA SER A 65 -9.47 -11.53 -6.37
C SER A 65 -9.18 -10.60 -7.54
N VAL A 66 -9.74 -10.88 -8.73
CA VAL A 66 -9.47 -10.13 -9.99
C VAL A 66 -7.97 -9.87 -10.18
N ALA A 67 -7.17 -10.95 -10.09
CA ALA A 67 -5.71 -10.91 -9.98
C ALA A 67 -5.03 -10.03 -11.06
N HIS A 68 -5.52 -10.05 -12.29
CA HIS A 68 -4.97 -9.27 -13.40
C HIS A 68 -5.10 -7.75 -13.19
N VAL A 69 -6.25 -7.28 -12.65
CA VAL A 69 -6.47 -5.86 -12.35
C VAL A 69 -5.55 -5.42 -11.22
N ARG A 70 -5.49 -6.21 -10.13
CA ARG A 70 -4.62 -5.91 -9.00
C ARG A 70 -3.14 -5.88 -9.38
N LEU A 71 -2.66 -6.85 -10.15
CA LEU A 71 -1.27 -6.90 -10.60
C LEU A 71 -0.91 -5.65 -11.44
N GLY A 72 -1.78 -5.28 -12.39
CA GLY A 72 -1.58 -4.11 -13.22
C GLY A 72 -1.61 -2.80 -12.43
N GLN A 73 -2.61 -2.61 -11.57
CA GLN A 73 -2.80 -1.36 -10.81
C GLN A 73 -1.77 -1.15 -9.70
N ARG A 74 -1.21 -2.24 -9.14
CA ARG A 74 -0.24 -2.16 -8.02
C ARG A 74 1.20 -2.01 -8.46
N ALA A 75 1.51 -2.33 -9.71
CA ALA A 75 2.86 -2.15 -10.22
C ALA A 75 3.25 -0.66 -10.19
N ASP A 76 4.46 -0.37 -9.73
CA ASP A 76 5.08 0.95 -9.87
C ASP A 76 5.72 1.07 -11.24
N ILE A 77 6.19 -0.07 -11.79
CA ILE A 77 6.78 -0.20 -13.11
C ILE A 77 6.60 -1.63 -13.63
N VAL A 78 6.45 -1.78 -14.94
CA VAL A 78 6.33 -3.08 -15.60
C VAL A 78 7.53 -3.31 -16.52
N LEU A 79 8.15 -4.49 -16.44
CA LEU A 79 9.14 -4.96 -17.40
C LEU A 79 8.62 -6.21 -18.10
N VAL A 80 8.56 -6.21 -19.44
CA VAL A 80 8.27 -7.41 -20.24
C VAL A 80 9.54 -7.84 -20.94
N ALA A 81 10.14 -8.92 -20.48
CA ALA A 81 11.38 -9.49 -21.01
C ALA A 81 11.40 -11.03 -20.88
N PRO A 82 11.81 -11.76 -21.94
CA PRO A 82 11.85 -11.29 -23.32
C PRO A 82 10.43 -11.02 -23.84
N ALA A 83 10.27 -10.10 -24.80
CA ALA A 83 9.03 -9.91 -25.53
C ALA A 83 9.13 -10.51 -26.93
N THR A 84 8.30 -11.51 -27.23
CA THR A 84 8.21 -12.12 -28.55
C THR A 84 7.46 -11.23 -29.54
N ALA A 85 7.66 -11.44 -30.84
CA ALA A 85 6.94 -10.72 -31.89
C ALA A 85 5.41 -10.84 -31.76
N ASP A 86 4.90 -12.03 -31.41
CA ASP A 86 3.46 -12.27 -31.15
C ASP A 86 2.97 -11.44 -29.97
N PHE A 87 3.74 -11.39 -28.89
CA PHE A 87 3.35 -10.61 -27.72
C PHE A 87 3.38 -9.12 -27.99
N LEU A 88 4.39 -8.61 -28.76
CA LEU A 88 4.42 -7.21 -29.21
C LEU A 88 3.18 -6.85 -30.05
N ALA A 89 2.79 -7.75 -30.98
CA ALA A 89 1.58 -7.57 -31.77
C ALA A 89 0.33 -7.54 -30.89
N SER A 90 0.22 -8.45 -29.92
CA SER A 90 -0.89 -8.50 -28.97
C SER A 90 -0.98 -7.20 -28.18
N MET A 91 0.12 -6.68 -27.64
CA MET A 91 0.18 -5.41 -26.91
C MET A 91 -0.24 -4.23 -27.80
N ALA A 92 0.32 -4.14 -29.02
CA ALA A 92 0.03 -3.02 -29.94
C ALA A 92 -1.45 -2.92 -30.32
N HIS A 93 -2.15 -4.06 -30.36
CA HIS A 93 -3.58 -4.13 -30.72
C HIS A 93 -4.51 -4.27 -29.51
N GLY A 94 -4.00 -4.21 -28.27
CA GLY A 94 -4.80 -4.34 -27.04
C GLY A 94 -5.41 -5.73 -26.87
N SER A 95 -4.78 -6.79 -27.38
CA SER A 95 -5.23 -8.17 -27.20
C SER A 95 -4.71 -8.73 -25.89
N ALA A 96 -5.62 -9.17 -25.01
CA ALA A 96 -5.32 -9.69 -23.67
C ALA A 96 -5.81 -11.14 -23.55
N LYS A 97 -5.02 -12.10 -24.04
CA LYS A 97 -5.40 -13.51 -24.07
C LYS A 97 -4.98 -14.28 -22.81
N ASP A 98 -4.09 -13.72 -22.02
CA ASP A 98 -3.52 -14.32 -20.81
C ASP A 98 -3.50 -13.31 -19.65
N LEU A 99 -3.03 -13.74 -18.48
CA LEU A 99 -2.95 -12.90 -17.29
C LEU A 99 -2.05 -11.67 -17.52
N LEU A 100 -0.92 -11.84 -18.21
CA LEU A 100 0.02 -10.75 -18.48
C LEU A 100 -0.61 -9.67 -19.35
N GLY A 101 -1.26 -10.05 -20.46
CA GLY A 101 -1.95 -9.13 -21.35
C GLY A 101 -3.06 -8.35 -20.64
N ASN A 102 -3.85 -9.02 -19.79
CA ASN A 102 -4.88 -8.36 -18.99
C ASN A 102 -4.29 -7.39 -17.94
N ALA A 103 -3.20 -7.75 -17.28
CA ALA A 103 -2.52 -6.88 -16.33
C ALA A 103 -1.94 -5.62 -17.02
N LEU A 104 -1.42 -5.77 -18.25
CA LEU A 104 -0.91 -4.64 -19.04
C LEU A 104 -2.02 -3.67 -19.48
N LEU A 105 -3.23 -4.15 -19.77
CA LEU A 105 -4.36 -3.28 -20.06
C LEU A 105 -4.89 -2.55 -18.82
N ALA A 106 -4.69 -3.13 -17.63
CA ALA A 106 -5.16 -2.57 -16.37
C ALA A 106 -4.14 -1.61 -15.72
N THR A 107 -2.87 -1.60 -16.17
CA THR A 107 -1.83 -0.81 -15.52
C THR A 107 -1.83 0.66 -15.95
N GLN A 108 -1.47 1.54 -15.01
CA GLN A 108 -1.12 2.94 -15.26
C GLN A 108 0.38 3.20 -15.05
N ALA A 109 1.11 2.16 -14.65
CA ALA A 109 2.56 2.23 -14.46
C ALA A 109 3.29 2.34 -15.81
N PRO A 110 4.49 2.94 -15.85
CA PRO A 110 5.32 2.90 -17.06
C PRO A 110 5.66 1.47 -17.44
N VAL A 111 5.55 1.17 -18.74
CA VAL A 111 5.82 -0.16 -19.29
C VAL A 111 7.10 -0.12 -20.10
N VAL A 112 8.04 -1.00 -19.73
CA VAL A 112 9.31 -1.23 -20.44
C VAL A 112 9.24 -2.59 -21.10
N VAL A 113 9.62 -2.67 -22.38
CA VAL A 113 9.53 -3.91 -23.16
C VAL A 113 10.89 -4.18 -23.82
N ALA A 114 11.40 -5.39 -23.65
CA ALA A 114 12.66 -5.85 -24.25
C ALA A 114 12.41 -6.97 -25.28
N PRO A 115 12.33 -6.63 -26.57
CA PRO A 115 12.14 -7.60 -27.65
C PRO A 115 13.32 -8.58 -27.76
N ALA A 116 13.00 -9.85 -28.05
CA ALA A 116 13.99 -10.86 -28.37
C ALA A 116 13.44 -11.85 -29.39
N MET A 117 14.07 -11.89 -30.57
CA MET A 117 13.68 -12.73 -31.71
C MET A 117 14.82 -12.85 -32.73
N HIS A 118 14.68 -13.69 -33.76
CA HIS A 118 15.61 -13.70 -34.87
C HIS A 118 15.61 -12.39 -35.65
N THR A 119 16.73 -12.05 -36.26
CA THR A 119 16.96 -10.78 -37.00
C THR A 119 15.89 -10.52 -38.04
N GLU A 120 15.50 -11.54 -38.82
CA GLU A 120 14.46 -11.41 -39.85
C GLU A 120 13.10 -11.09 -39.27
N MET A 121 12.77 -11.62 -38.09
CA MET A 121 11.54 -11.32 -37.38
C MET A 121 11.56 -9.88 -36.84
N TRP A 122 12.71 -9.44 -36.30
CA TRP A 122 12.87 -8.07 -35.82
C TRP A 122 12.74 -7.04 -36.94
N GLN A 123 13.39 -7.32 -38.09
CA GLN A 123 13.38 -6.44 -39.26
C GLN A 123 12.08 -6.51 -40.08
N ASN A 124 11.20 -7.46 -39.77
CA ASN A 124 9.93 -7.58 -40.46
C ASN A 124 9.07 -6.30 -40.30
N ALA A 125 8.50 -5.82 -41.39
CA ALA A 125 7.73 -4.59 -41.44
C ALA A 125 6.56 -4.60 -40.41
N ALA A 126 5.89 -5.73 -40.22
CA ALA A 126 4.81 -5.85 -39.24
C ALA A 126 5.34 -5.71 -37.81
N THR A 127 6.50 -6.30 -37.49
CA THR A 127 7.12 -6.15 -36.16
C THR A 127 7.52 -4.69 -35.92
N GLN A 128 8.14 -4.04 -36.88
CA GLN A 128 8.54 -2.64 -36.79
C GLN A 128 7.34 -1.70 -36.66
N ALA A 129 6.24 -1.97 -37.36
CA ALA A 129 4.99 -1.23 -37.21
C ALA A 129 4.40 -1.38 -35.79
N ASN A 130 4.37 -2.59 -35.24
CA ASN A 130 3.92 -2.81 -33.88
C ASN A 130 4.79 -2.09 -32.84
N VAL A 131 6.12 -2.09 -33.03
CA VAL A 131 7.06 -1.34 -32.17
C VAL A 131 6.81 0.16 -32.24
N ALA A 132 6.58 0.69 -33.43
CA ALA A 132 6.24 2.12 -33.60
C ALA A 132 4.94 2.47 -32.87
N THR A 133 3.88 1.68 -33.02
CA THR A 133 2.61 1.84 -32.32
C THR A 133 2.79 1.80 -30.80
N LEU A 134 3.58 0.84 -30.28
CA LEU A 134 3.84 0.76 -28.83
C LEU A 134 4.55 2.01 -28.31
N ARG A 135 5.54 2.53 -29.06
CA ARG A 135 6.23 3.78 -28.71
C ARG A 135 5.28 4.98 -28.72
N GLU A 136 4.39 5.08 -29.70
CA GLU A 136 3.34 6.11 -29.78
C GLU A 136 2.37 6.02 -28.57
N HIS A 137 2.09 4.82 -28.07
CA HIS A 137 1.31 4.60 -26.86
C HIS A 137 2.10 4.84 -25.56
N GLY A 138 3.34 5.32 -25.64
CA GLY A 138 4.16 5.64 -24.47
C GLY A 138 4.87 4.44 -23.83
N VAL A 139 4.92 3.29 -24.50
CA VAL A 139 5.69 2.12 -24.06
C VAL A 139 7.18 2.34 -24.36
N HIS A 140 8.01 2.11 -23.38
CA HIS A 140 9.48 2.19 -23.52
C HIS A 140 10.02 0.90 -24.13
N VAL A 141 10.26 0.89 -25.43
CA VAL A 141 10.81 -0.29 -26.13
C VAL A 141 12.32 -0.19 -26.18
N ILE A 142 13.00 -1.12 -25.52
CA ILE A 142 14.47 -1.28 -25.54
C ILE A 142 14.83 -1.93 -26.88
N ASP A 143 15.75 -1.34 -27.63
CA ASP A 143 16.21 -1.96 -28.88
C ASP A 143 16.99 -3.24 -28.59
N PRO A 144 16.77 -4.32 -29.36
CA PRO A 144 17.52 -5.56 -29.19
C PRO A 144 19.01 -5.35 -29.44
N ALA A 145 19.82 -6.06 -28.67
CA ALA A 145 21.26 -6.06 -28.88
C ALA A 145 21.65 -6.73 -30.22
N VAL A 146 22.76 -6.27 -30.78
CA VAL A 146 23.37 -6.86 -31.99
C VAL A 146 24.37 -7.92 -31.54
N GLY A 147 24.32 -9.11 -32.16
CA GLY A 147 25.24 -10.17 -31.82
C GLY A 147 24.83 -11.53 -32.38
N ARG A 148 25.56 -12.57 -31.99
CA ARG A 148 25.26 -13.95 -32.37
C ARG A 148 23.95 -14.38 -31.72
N LEU A 149 23.05 -14.94 -32.51
CA LEU A 149 21.76 -15.52 -32.08
C LEU A 149 21.95 -17.01 -31.72
N THR A 150 20.88 -17.79 -31.73
CA THR A 150 20.93 -19.21 -31.35
C THR A 150 21.78 -20.08 -32.28
N GLY A 151 21.93 -19.68 -33.57
CA GLY A 151 22.70 -20.38 -34.58
C GLY A 151 24.04 -19.70 -34.94
N ALA A 152 24.44 -19.84 -36.21
CA ALA A 152 25.59 -19.13 -36.80
C ALA A 152 25.24 -17.67 -37.14
N ASP A 153 23.97 -17.28 -37.09
CA ASP A 153 23.45 -16.01 -37.52
C ASP A 153 23.80 -14.90 -36.51
N SER A 154 24.15 -13.74 -37.04
CA SER A 154 24.48 -12.54 -36.23
C SER A 154 23.71 -11.35 -36.78
N GLY A 155 23.13 -10.57 -35.89
CA GLY A 155 22.33 -9.39 -36.23
C GLY A 155 21.61 -8.81 -35.04
N PRO A 156 20.74 -7.77 -35.23
CA PRO A 156 19.87 -7.26 -34.22
C PRO A 156 18.75 -8.26 -33.94
N GLY A 157 18.41 -8.47 -32.64
CA GLY A 157 17.35 -9.39 -32.22
C GLY A 157 17.62 -10.09 -30.89
N ARG A 158 18.86 -9.99 -30.40
CA ARG A 158 19.24 -10.59 -29.12
C ARG A 158 18.70 -9.78 -27.95
N LEU A 159 18.22 -10.48 -26.90
CA LEU A 159 17.89 -9.81 -25.64
C LEU A 159 19.15 -9.13 -25.10
N PRO A 160 19.09 -7.84 -24.71
CA PRO A 160 20.18 -7.17 -24.01
C PRO A 160 20.67 -7.95 -22.78
N GLU A 161 21.85 -7.63 -22.28
CA GLU A 161 22.35 -8.29 -21.08
C GLU A 161 21.51 -7.87 -19.84
N PRO A 162 21.48 -8.70 -18.80
CA PRO A 162 20.69 -8.42 -17.59
C PRO A 162 20.95 -7.03 -17.00
N ASP A 163 22.21 -6.61 -16.91
CA ASP A 163 22.59 -5.31 -16.38
C ASP A 163 22.02 -4.15 -17.22
N ASP A 164 22.03 -4.29 -18.56
CA ASP A 164 21.47 -3.30 -19.48
C ASP A 164 19.94 -3.17 -19.32
N LEU A 165 19.26 -4.32 -19.09
CA LEU A 165 17.82 -4.35 -18.85
C LEU A 165 17.45 -3.66 -17.54
N VAL A 166 18.20 -3.92 -16.48
CA VAL A 166 18.00 -3.29 -15.16
C VAL A 166 18.31 -1.80 -15.25
N ALA A 167 19.41 -1.40 -15.89
CA ALA A 167 19.76 0.01 -16.09
C ALA A 167 18.67 0.77 -16.88
N ALA A 168 18.14 0.18 -17.96
CA ALA A 168 17.06 0.77 -18.74
C ALA A 168 15.76 0.89 -17.93
N LEU A 169 15.44 -0.10 -17.11
CA LEU A 169 14.28 -0.04 -16.18
C LEU A 169 14.44 1.10 -15.18
N TYR A 170 15.63 1.24 -14.59
CA TYR A 170 15.91 2.29 -13.61
C TYR A 170 15.88 3.68 -14.23
N ALA A 171 16.39 3.86 -15.43
CA ALA A 171 16.31 5.15 -16.14
C ALA A 171 14.86 5.60 -16.37
N VAL A 172 13.95 4.67 -16.68
CA VAL A 172 12.52 4.97 -16.81
C VAL A 172 11.90 5.28 -15.44
N ALA A 173 12.26 4.53 -14.40
CA ALA A 173 11.79 4.75 -13.04
C ALA A 173 12.20 6.13 -12.51
N GLU A 174 13.47 6.52 -12.66
CA GLU A 174 14.00 7.83 -12.26
C GLU A 174 13.30 8.98 -12.99
N GLY A 175 13.07 8.83 -14.30
CA GLY A 175 12.34 9.81 -15.10
C GLY A 175 10.88 10.02 -14.65
N ARG A 176 10.35 9.10 -13.84
CA ARG A 176 9.02 9.17 -13.21
C ARG A 176 9.07 9.51 -11.72
N GLY A 177 10.27 9.78 -11.16
CA GLY A 177 10.46 10.07 -9.74
C GLY A 177 10.23 8.86 -8.82
N LEU A 178 10.34 7.64 -9.35
CA LEU A 178 10.24 6.41 -8.56
C LEU A 178 11.57 6.14 -7.82
N PRO A 179 11.52 5.62 -6.58
CA PRO A 179 12.74 5.35 -5.82
C PRO A 179 13.51 4.17 -6.43
N VAL A 180 14.69 4.43 -6.94
CA VAL A 180 15.66 3.41 -7.34
C VAL A 180 16.61 3.20 -6.16
N ALA A 181 16.67 1.98 -5.62
CA ALA A 181 17.59 1.67 -4.55
C ALA A 181 19.01 1.67 -5.11
N THR A 182 19.86 2.59 -4.64
CA THR A 182 21.29 2.50 -4.87
C THR A 182 21.89 1.71 -3.72
N THR A 183 22.38 0.53 -4.00
CA THR A 183 23.19 -0.24 -3.06
C THR A 183 24.49 0.50 -2.80
N GLN A 184 24.59 1.22 -1.68
CA GLN A 184 25.87 1.29 -0.98
C GLN A 184 25.94 0.03 -0.12
N ALA A 185 26.75 -0.92 -0.55
CA ALA A 185 27.10 -2.08 0.22
C ALA A 185 27.97 -1.65 1.39
N ASP A 186 27.36 -1.44 2.55
CA ASP A 186 28.09 -1.57 3.82
C ASP A 186 27.87 -2.99 4.32
N ASP A 187 28.98 -3.68 4.41
CA ASP A 187 29.20 -5.05 4.81
C ASP A 187 28.62 -5.32 6.21
N ALA A 188 27.43 -5.89 6.29
CA ALA A 188 26.92 -6.53 7.49
C ALA A 188 25.94 -7.63 7.10
N GLY A 189 26.42 -8.85 7.19
CA GLY A 189 25.68 -10.06 6.87
C GLY A 189 24.37 -10.20 7.63
N ALA A 190 23.31 -10.28 6.87
CA ALA A 190 22.06 -11.03 7.07
C ALA A 190 21.17 -10.63 5.87
N GLY A 191 20.83 -11.59 5.02
CA GLY A 191 20.00 -11.32 3.83
C GLY A 191 18.78 -10.48 4.15
N SER A 192 18.83 -9.21 3.77
CA SER A 192 17.67 -8.34 3.75
C SER A 192 16.69 -8.95 2.74
N ARG A 193 15.66 -9.64 3.25
CA ARG A 193 14.49 -10.00 2.45
C ARG A 193 13.90 -8.69 1.99
N ALA A 194 13.96 -8.42 0.67
CA ALA A 194 13.17 -7.36 0.07
C ALA A 194 11.74 -7.49 0.58
N SER A 195 11.21 -6.44 1.18
CA SER A 195 9.88 -6.47 1.77
C SER A 195 8.86 -6.78 0.68
N ASP A 196 8.10 -7.84 0.82
CA ASP A 196 7.01 -8.24 -0.08
C ASP A 196 5.78 -7.32 0.04
N ALA A 197 6.00 -6.18 0.68
CA ALA A 197 5.02 -5.18 0.97
C ALA A 197 4.24 -4.76 -0.29
N GLY A 198 2.95 -4.98 -0.25
CA GLY A 198 2.03 -4.46 -1.24
C GLY A 198 1.48 -5.42 -2.30
N TRP A 199 1.88 -6.71 -2.33
CA TRP A 199 1.39 -7.69 -3.32
C TRP A 199 0.42 -8.76 -2.78
N GLY A 200 -0.21 -8.53 -1.63
CA GLY A 200 -1.13 -9.50 -1.00
C GLY A 200 -0.51 -10.23 0.19
N ASP A 201 0.45 -9.62 0.82
CA ASP A 201 1.13 -10.08 2.04
C ASP A 201 0.24 -10.05 3.29
N LEU A 202 -0.95 -9.46 3.19
CA LEU A 202 -2.02 -9.54 4.17
C LEU A 202 -3.15 -10.49 3.77
N ALA A 203 -2.92 -11.38 2.79
CA ALA A 203 -3.92 -12.36 2.37
C ALA A 203 -4.33 -13.26 3.56
N GLY A 204 -5.63 -13.32 3.83
CA GLY A 204 -6.19 -14.09 4.95
C GLY A 204 -6.00 -13.44 6.34
N VAL A 205 -5.39 -12.26 6.43
CA VAL A 205 -5.27 -11.49 7.68
C VAL A 205 -6.54 -10.68 7.92
N SER A 206 -7.14 -10.80 9.09
CA SER A 206 -8.30 -9.98 9.50
C SER A 206 -7.82 -8.69 10.14
N VAL A 207 -8.20 -7.54 9.55
CA VAL A 207 -7.77 -6.20 9.98
C VAL A 207 -8.96 -5.34 10.34
N VAL A 208 -9.01 -4.85 11.58
CA VAL A 208 -10.00 -3.87 12.04
C VAL A 208 -9.36 -2.49 12.06
N ILE A 209 -10.01 -1.50 11.48
CA ILE A 209 -9.51 -0.13 11.38
C ILE A 209 -10.59 0.84 11.82
N SER A 210 -10.27 1.73 12.76
CA SER A 210 -11.16 2.85 13.08
C SER A 210 -10.78 4.09 12.28
N ALA A 211 -11.77 4.90 11.86
CA ALA A 211 -11.55 6.12 11.09
C ALA A 211 -12.50 7.24 11.54
N GLY A 212 -12.14 8.48 11.25
CA GLY A 212 -12.98 9.64 11.51
C GLY A 212 -12.79 10.24 12.89
N GLY A 213 -13.81 10.92 13.39
CA GLY A 213 -13.82 11.53 14.71
C GLY A 213 -15.16 11.33 15.39
N THR A 214 -15.15 10.98 16.68
CA THR A 214 -16.39 10.81 17.44
C THR A 214 -17.05 12.14 17.72
N HIS A 215 -18.38 12.13 17.75
CA HIS A 215 -19.22 13.25 18.11
C HIS A 215 -19.97 12.91 19.40
N GLU A 216 -19.69 13.67 20.44
CA GLU A 216 -20.35 13.50 21.76
C GLU A 216 -21.49 14.50 21.89
N PRO A 217 -22.75 14.05 21.84
CA PRO A 217 -23.89 14.96 21.84
C PRO A 217 -23.94 15.86 23.07
N VAL A 218 -24.18 17.14 22.87
CA VAL A 218 -24.51 18.12 23.90
C VAL A 218 -26.03 18.28 24.00
N ASP A 219 -26.68 18.36 22.84
CA ASP A 219 -28.13 18.43 22.70
C ASP A 219 -28.53 17.85 21.31
N ALA A 220 -29.80 17.94 20.95
CA ALA A 220 -30.33 17.42 19.68
C ALA A 220 -29.69 18.04 18.42
N VAL A 221 -28.82 19.06 18.54
CA VAL A 221 -28.24 19.81 17.40
C VAL A 221 -26.74 19.96 17.48
N ARG A 222 -26.15 19.97 18.67
CA ARG A 222 -24.74 20.28 18.92
C ARG A 222 -24.02 19.11 19.56
N TYR A 223 -22.74 18.96 19.21
CA TYR A 223 -21.85 17.96 19.76
C TYR A 223 -20.46 18.55 20.06
N LEU A 224 -19.70 17.87 20.90
CA LEU A 224 -18.25 18.00 21.06
C LEU A 224 -17.56 16.93 20.22
N GLY A 225 -16.48 17.26 19.57
CA GLY A 225 -15.77 16.30 18.76
C GLY A 225 -14.40 16.81 18.30
N ASN A 226 -13.57 15.90 17.85
CA ASN A 226 -12.24 16.19 17.34
C ASN A 226 -12.28 16.46 15.82
N ARG A 227 -11.39 17.35 15.35
CA ARG A 227 -11.24 17.60 13.93
C ARG A 227 -10.55 16.39 13.28
N SER A 228 -11.32 15.54 12.60
CA SER A 228 -10.81 14.44 11.80
C SER A 228 -11.69 14.22 10.58
N SER A 229 -11.08 14.09 9.42
CA SER A 229 -11.79 13.82 8.16
C SER A 229 -11.91 12.33 7.83
N GLY A 230 -11.23 11.47 8.59
CA GLY A 230 -11.19 10.02 8.33
C GLY A 230 -10.28 9.56 7.19
N HIS A 231 -9.68 10.47 6.41
CA HIS A 231 -8.88 10.12 5.22
C HIS A 231 -7.75 9.13 5.51
N GLN A 232 -7.04 9.24 6.64
CA GLN A 232 -5.94 8.33 6.96
C GLN A 232 -6.45 6.91 7.26
N GLY A 233 -7.55 6.80 8.02
CA GLY A 233 -8.19 5.50 8.29
C GLY A 233 -8.75 4.85 7.03
N LEU A 234 -9.38 5.63 6.14
CA LEU A 234 -9.83 5.15 4.83
C LEU A 234 -8.67 4.68 3.96
N ALA A 235 -7.56 5.44 3.92
CA ALA A 235 -6.36 5.04 3.17
C ALA A 235 -5.74 3.74 3.71
N LEU A 236 -5.73 3.55 5.04
CA LEU A 236 -5.29 2.30 5.67
C LEU A 236 -6.21 1.13 5.31
N ALA A 237 -7.53 1.35 5.34
CA ALA A 237 -8.51 0.32 4.99
C ALA A 237 -8.36 -0.09 3.52
N GLN A 238 -8.23 0.87 2.62
CA GLN A 238 -8.00 0.60 1.20
C GLN A 238 -6.67 -0.12 0.98
N ALA A 239 -5.57 0.37 1.57
CA ALA A 239 -4.25 -0.25 1.43
C ALA A 239 -4.23 -1.69 1.99
N ALA A 240 -4.91 -1.96 3.11
CA ALA A 240 -5.02 -3.30 3.68
C ALA A 240 -5.86 -4.24 2.78
N ALA A 241 -7.01 -3.79 2.29
CA ALA A 241 -7.85 -4.54 1.36
C ALA A 241 -7.10 -4.83 0.06
N ASP A 242 -6.40 -3.83 -0.47
CA ASP A 242 -5.54 -3.97 -1.62
C ASP A 242 -4.41 -4.97 -1.42
N ARG A 243 -3.96 -5.23 -0.22
CA ARG A 243 -2.96 -6.25 0.16
C ARG A 243 -3.60 -7.60 0.50
N GLY A 244 -4.89 -7.77 0.27
CA GLY A 244 -5.63 -9.02 0.42
C GLY A 244 -6.16 -9.29 1.83
N ALA A 245 -6.14 -8.29 2.74
CA ALA A 245 -6.73 -8.43 4.07
C ALA A 245 -8.26 -8.48 4.03
N ASN A 246 -8.86 -9.20 4.99
CA ASN A 246 -10.27 -9.07 5.33
C ASN A 246 -10.44 -7.82 6.22
N VAL A 247 -10.97 -6.74 5.66
CA VAL A 247 -11.00 -5.44 6.35
C VAL A 247 -12.38 -5.13 6.92
N THR A 248 -12.43 -4.82 8.22
CA THR A 248 -13.58 -4.18 8.87
C THR A 248 -13.20 -2.74 9.23
N LEU A 249 -13.92 -1.79 8.65
CA LEU A 249 -13.76 -0.36 8.91
C LEU A 249 -14.86 0.13 9.83
N VAL A 250 -14.51 0.58 11.02
CA VAL A 250 -15.43 1.27 11.95
C VAL A 250 -15.27 2.76 11.74
N ALA A 251 -16.28 3.40 11.12
CA ALA A 251 -16.24 4.76 10.62
C ALA A 251 -17.04 5.70 11.53
N ALA A 252 -16.35 6.53 12.32
CA ALA A 252 -16.97 7.53 13.18
C ALA A 252 -17.18 8.83 12.39
N ASN A 253 -18.43 9.11 12.01
CA ASN A 253 -18.83 10.34 11.29
C ASN A 253 -18.04 10.61 10.01
N VAL A 254 -17.73 9.57 9.24
CA VAL A 254 -17.01 9.67 7.98
C VAL A 254 -17.98 9.73 6.81
N VAL A 255 -18.00 10.85 6.10
CA VAL A 255 -18.91 11.07 4.95
C VAL A 255 -18.43 10.34 3.68
N LEU A 256 -17.11 10.15 3.54
CA LEU A 256 -16.53 9.52 2.35
C LEU A 256 -16.88 8.02 2.26
N PRO A 257 -17.10 7.49 1.05
CA PRO A 257 -17.36 6.07 0.87
C PRO A 257 -16.10 5.22 1.22
N SER A 258 -16.30 3.99 1.64
CA SER A 258 -15.26 2.98 1.71
C SER A 258 -15.07 2.32 0.33
N GLY A 259 -13.88 1.75 0.10
CA GLY A 259 -13.60 0.96 -1.10
C GLY A 259 -14.39 -0.36 -1.16
N GLU A 260 -14.38 -1.01 -2.32
CA GLU A 260 -14.97 -2.33 -2.49
C GLU A 260 -14.27 -3.38 -1.62
N GLY A 261 -15.03 -4.38 -1.15
CA GLY A 261 -14.51 -5.47 -0.32
C GLY A 261 -14.21 -5.11 1.13
N ILE A 262 -14.57 -3.89 1.57
CA ILE A 262 -14.42 -3.44 2.95
C ILE A 262 -15.77 -3.52 3.66
N VAL A 263 -15.83 -4.30 4.75
CA VAL A 263 -16.99 -4.30 5.65
C VAL A 263 -16.98 -3.01 6.45
N ARG A 264 -18.05 -2.20 6.34
CA ARG A 264 -18.14 -0.90 7.02
C ARG A 264 -19.20 -0.90 8.10
N VAL A 265 -18.83 -0.38 9.26
CA VAL A 265 -19.72 -0.12 10.39
C VAL A 265 -19.66 1.37 10.71
N ASP A 266 -20.78 2.07 10.53
CA ASP A 266 -20.88 3.50 10.84
C ASP A 266 -21.30 3.68 12.30
N VAL A 267 -20.62 4.60 13.00
CA VAL A 267 -20.85 4.95 14.41
C VAL A 267 -20.77 6.46 14.61
N GLU A 268 -21.36 6.97 15.68
CA GLU A 268 -21.35 8.40 15.99
C GLU A 268 -20.46 8.71 17.20
N THR A 269 -20.69 8.05 18.32
CA THR A 269 -20.08 8.35 19.61
C THR A 269 -18.86 7.50 19.93
N SER A 270 -18.09 7.92 20.95
CA SER A 270 -16.98 7.12 21.47
C SER A 270 -17.43 5.79 22.07
N ALA A 271 -18.62 5.75 22.66
CA ALA A 271 -19.19 4.53 23.23
C ALA A 271 -19.55 3.52 22.13
N GLU A 272 -20.22 3.95 21.06
CA GLU A 272 -20.53 3.11 19.89
C GLU A 272 -19.25 2.63 19.18
N LEU A 273 -18.24 3.51 19.05
CA LEU A 273 -16.95 3.14 18.50
C LEU A 273 -16.26 2.05 19.36
N ALA A 274 -16.30 2.19 20.68
CA ALA A 274 -15.72 1.21 21.60
C ALA A 274 -16.37 -0.16 21.46
N GLU A 275 -17.70 -0.20 21.43
CA GLU A 275 -18.46 -1.45 21.27
C GLU A 275 -18.15 -2.11 19.92
N ALA A 276 -18.27 -1.36 18.82
CA ALA A 276 -18.06 -1.90 17.47
C ALA A 276 -16.62 -2.39 17.24
N VAL A 277 -15.61 -1.63 17.70
CA VAL A 277 -14.20 -2.03 17.56
C VAL A 277 -13.89 -3.25 18.43
N LYS A 278 -14.33 -3.29 19.70
CA LYS A 278 -14.11 -4.44 20.59
C LYS A 278 -14.76 -5.71 20.05
N ASP A 279 -15.96 -5.59 19.49
CA ASP A 279 -16.65 -6.74 18.90
C ASP A 279 -15.89 -7.27 17.68
N ALA A 280 -15.53 -6.40 16.75
CA ALA A 280 -14.75 -6.77 15.56
C ALA A 280 -13.33 -7.25 15.91
N ALA A 281 -12.72 -6.77 17.00
CA ALA A 281 -11.37 -7.14 17.42
C ALA A 281 -11.25 -8.58 17.95
N LYS A 282 -12.35 -9.24 18.35
CA LYS A 282 -12.32 -10.60 18.90
C LYS A 282 -11.66 -11.61 17.96
N ASP A 283 -11.94 -11.48 16.66
CA ASP A 283 -11.45 -12.36 15.61
C ASP A 283 -10.40 -11.72 14.70
N ALA A 284 -9.94 -10.51 15.05
CA ALA A 284 -8.97 -9.79 14.24
C ALA A 284 -7.52 -10.15 14.58
N ASP A 285 -6.69 -10.22 13.54
CA ASP A 285 -5.24 -10.37 13.67
C ASP A 285 -4.56 -9.02 13.94
N VAL A 286 -5.12 -7.95 13.39
CA VAL A 286 -4.57 -6.58 13.51
C VAL A 286 -5.71 -5.61 13.82
N VAL A 287 -5.49 -4.72 14.79
CA VAL A 287 -6.41 -3.62 15.12
C VAL A 287 -5.67 -2.30 15.01
N ILE A 288 -6.16 -1.37 14.19
CA ILE A 288 -5.56 -0.05 13.95
C ILE A 288 -6.53 1.04 14.39
N MET A 289 -6.19 1.72 15.48
CA MET A 289 -6.98 2.82 16.04
C MET A 289 -6.55 4.15 15.43
N ALA A 290 -7.11 4.49 14.24
CA ALA A 290 -6.82 5.75 13.55
C ALA A 290 -7.92 6.82 13.71
N ALA A 291 -9.02 6.51 14.37
CA ALA A 291 -10.06 7.47 14.72
C ALA A 291 -9.60 8.46 15.80
N ALA A 292 -10.04 9.69 15.70
CA ALA A 292 -9.86 10.72 16.73
C ALA A 292 -11.01 10.62 17.74
N VAL A 293 -10.77 9.91 18.82
CA VAL A 293 -11.73 9.70 19.90
C VAL A 293 -11.74 10.91 20.81
N ALA A 294 -12.91 11.44 21.17
CA ALA A 294 -13.04 12.50 22.15
C ALA A 294 -12.70 11.97 23.55
N ASP A 295 -11.82 12.65 24.29
CA ASP A 295 -11.39 12.26 25.63
C ASP A 295 -12.49 12.52 26.69
N PHE A 296 -13.45 13.39 26.38
CA PHE A 296 -14.53 13.80 27.26
C PHE A 296 -15.86 13.84 26.52
N ARG A 297 -16.94 13.54 27.26
CA ARG A 297 -18.32 13.70 26.81
C ARG A 297 -19.15 14.48 27.84
N PRO A 298 -20.25 15.14 27.44
CA PRO A 298 -21.18 15.70 28.39
C PRO A 298 -21.70 14.64 29.38
N ARG A 299 -21.78 15.01 30.67
CA ARG A 299 -22.36 14.14 31.68
C ARG A 299 -23.84 13.87 31.39
N GLU A 300 -24.56 14.92 30.96
CA GLU A 300 -25.97 14.87 30.59
C GLU A 300 -26.15 15.42 29.17
N VAL A 301 -26.98 14.75 28.39
CA VAL A 301 -27.34 15.16 27.03
C VAL A 301 -28.76 15.69 27.05
N SER A 302 -28.97 16.92 26.59
CA SER A 302 -30.30 17.49 26.49
C SER A 302 -31.09 16.89 25.33
N ALA A 303 -32.26 16.35 25.57
CA ALA A 303 -33.15 15.82 24.54
C ALA A 303 -33.63 16.89 23.55
N THR A 304 -33.56 18.18 23.91
CA THR A 304 -33.99 19.30 23.10
C THR A 304 -32.86 20.33 22.96
N LYS A 305 -32.92 21.12 21.89
CA LYS A 305 -31.93 22.19 21.68
C LYS A 305 -31.93 23.15 22.88
N ILE A 306 -30.79 23.31 23.52
CA ILE A 306 -30.59 24.29 24.60
C ILE A 306 -30.72 25.70 23.98
N LYS A 307 -31.70 26.47 24.46
CA LYS A 307 -31.98 27.83 24.00
C LYS A 307 -31.42 28.85 24.97
N LYS A 308 -31.15 30.06 24.48
CA LYS A 308 -30.92 31.23 25.31
C LYS A 308 -32.21 31.51 26.11
N THR A 309 -32.04 31.92 27.35
CA THR A 309 -33.18 32.16 28.26
C THR A 309 -33.98 33.42 27.91
N GLY A 310 -33.37 34.34 27.11
CA GLY A 310 -33.93 35.66 26.84
C GLY A 310 -33.73 36.67 27.95
N ASP A 311 -33.14 36.24 29.08
CA ASP A 311 -32.67 37.13 30.15
C ASP A 311 -31.23 37.55 29.83
N ALA A 312 -31.03 38.84 29.59
CA ALA A 312 -29.74 39.40 29.21
C ALA A 312 -28.61 39.07 30.20
N THR A 313 -28.94 38.98 31.49
CA THR A 313 -27.99 38.69 32.58
C THR A 313 -27.60 37.20 32.58
N ALA A 314 -28.58 36.31 32.47
CA ALA A 314 -28.38 34.88 32.41
C ALA A 314 -27.69 34.46 31.09
N ASP A 315 -28.03 35.10 29.97
CA ASP A 315 -27.42 34.83 28.69
C ASP A 315 -25.96 35.33 28.61
N GLN A 316 -25.57 36.37 29.39
CA GLN A 316 -24.18 36.83 29.55
C GLN A 316 -23.33 35.88 30.41
N ALA A 317 -23.93 35.12 31.31
CA ALA A 317 -23.23 34.12 32.14
C ALA A 317 -22.71 32.92 31.34
N GLY A 318 -23.19 32.75 30.10
CA GLY A 318 -22.77 31.67 29.19
C GLY A 318 -23.43 30.33 29.53
N LEU A 319 -22.97 29.28 28.80
CA LEU A 319 -23.38 27.89 29.01
C LEU A 319 -22.25 27.11 29.67
N THR A 320 -22.50 26.51 30.82
CA THR A 320 -21.55 25.59 31.46
C THR A 320 -21.94 24.16 31.13
N LEU A 321 -21.00 23.36 30.63
CA LEU A 321 -21.16 21.94 30.40
C LEU A 321 -20.28 21.17 31.38
N GLU A 322 -20.88 20.23 32.12
CA GLU A 322 -20.12 19.28 32.93
C GLU A 322 -19.68 18.12 32.04
N LEU A 323 -18.36 17.91 31.97
CA LEU A 323 -17.76 16.85 31.16
C LEU A 323 -17.26 15.70 32.03
N VAL A 324 -17.44 14.49 31.53
CA VAL A 324 -16.91 13.26 32.14
C VAL A 324 -15.98 12.57 31.13
N PRO A 325 -14.93 11.86 31.59
CA PRO A 325 -14.04 11.17 30.69
C PRO A 325 -14.75 10.04 29.91
N THR A 326 -14.33 9.82 28.72
CA THR A 326 -14.71 8.66 27.88
C THR A 326 -13.81 7.47 28.17
N GLU A 327 -14.13 6.32 27.61
CA GLU A 327 -13.31 5.14 27.73
C GLU A 327 -12.02 5.28 26.89
N ASP A 328 -10.89 4.86 27.46
CA ASP A 328 -9.64 4.70 26.71
C ASP A 328 -9.65 3.38 25.93
N ILE A 329 -10.24 3.42 24.73
CA ILE A 329 -10.45 2.23 23.87
C ILE A 329 -9.12 1.55 23.54
N LEU A 330 -8.07 2.31 23.22
CA LEU A 330 -6.77 1.74 22.89
C LEU A 330 -6.17 0.97 24.09
N ALA A 331 -6.23 1.53 25.27
CA ALA A 331 -5.74 0.86 26.47
C ALA A 331 -6.57 -0.40 26.81
N ALA A 332 -7.89 -0.35 26.64
CA ALA A 332 -8.75 -1.52 26.82
C ALA A 332 -8.41 -2.64 25.83
N LEU A 333 -8.25 -2.33 24.54
CA LEU A 333 -7.85 -3.29 23.52
C LEU A 333 -6.50 -3.93 23.83
N VAL A 334 -5.53 -3.14 24.27
CA VAL A 334 -4.19 -3.65 24.65
C VAL A 334 -4.26 -4.60 25.86
N ALA A 335 -5.10 -4.29 26.84
CA ALA A 335 -5.24 -5.12 28.05
C ALA A 335 -5.93 -6.46 27.75
N GLU A 336 -6.86 -6.50 26.81
CA GLU A 336 -7.70 -7.66 26.50
C GLU A 336 -7.19 -8.47 25.30
N ARG A 337 -6.20 -7.97 24.53
CA ARG A 337 -5.74 -8.57 23.27
C ARG A 337 -5.19 -10.00 23.45
N PRO A 338 -5.50 -10.91 22.52
CA PRO A 338 -4.79 -12.18 22.38
C PRO A 338 -3.30 -11.96 22.05
N ALA A 339 -2.42 -12.86 22.49
CA ALA A 339 -0.97 -12.75 22.29
C ALA A 339 -0.55 -12.59 20.80
N ARG A 340 -1.34 -13.17 19.87
CA ARG A 340 -1.10 -13.09 18.42
C ARG A 340 -1.58 -11.80 17.77
N GLN A 341 -2.40 -11.00 18.47
CA GLN A 341 -3.02 -9.82 17.90
C GLN A 341 -2.09 -8.61 17.96
N THR A 342 -1.93 -7.92 16.85
CA THR A 342 -1.18 -6.67 16.76
C THR A 342 -2.12 -5.48 16.92
N VAL A 343 -1.86 -4.64 17.91
CA VAL A 343 -2.63 -3.41 18.16
C VAL A 343 -1.76 -2.20 17.83
N VAL A 344 -2.29 -1.32 16.98
CA VAL A 344 -1.66 -0.08 16.52
C VAL A 344 -2.49 1.11 16.94
N GLY A 345 -1.87 2.06 17.65
CA GLY A 345 -2.49 3.33 18.02
C GLY A 345 -2.02 4.49 17.16
N PHE A 346 -2.83 5.53 17.08
CA PHE A 346 -2.45 6.82 16.51
C PHE A 346 -2.38 7.89 17.60
N ALA A 347 -1.44 8.81 17.46
CA ALA A 347 -1.32 9.98 18.31
C ALA A 347 -1.07 11.21 17.45
N ALA A 348 -1.87 12.24 17.68
CA ALA A 348 -1.62 13.58 17.14
C ALA A 348 -1.08 14.43 18.29
N GLU A 349 0.16 14.88 18.18
CA GLU A 349 0.82 15.65 19.26
C GLU A 349 1.32 16.98 18.73
N THR A 350 1.19 17.99 19.60
CA THR A 350 1.87 19.28 19.45
C THR A 350 3.01 19.33 20.46
N GLY A 351 4.18 19.81 20.07
CA GLY A 351 5.21 20.13 21.07
C GLY A 351 4.74 21.28 21.97
N ASP A 352 5.25 21.32 23.19
CA ASP A 352 5.01 22.42 24.13
C ASP A 352 6.32 22.88 24.80
N SER A 353 6.20 23.77 25.80
CA SER A 353 7.38 24.28 26.53
C SER A 353 8.05 23.23 27.43
N THR A 354 7.46 22.06 27.60
CA THR A 354 7.95 21.03 28.54
C THR A 354 8.61 19.86 27.82
N ALA A 355 8.12 19.50 26.61
CA ALA A 355 8.67 18.39 25.84
C ALA A 355 8.39 18.55 24.33
N SER A 356 9.25 17.91 23.53
CA SER A 356 9.09 17.80 22.09
C SER A 356 7.94 16.85 21.72
N VAL A 357 7.46 16.92 20.48
CA VAL A 357 6.48 16.00 19.90
C VAL A 357 6.90 14.54 20.11
N LEU A 358 8.18 14.23 19.89
CA LEU A 358 8.72 12.89 20.01
C LEU A 358 8.75 12.40 21.47
N GLU A 359 9.11 13.25 22.41
CA GLU A 359 9.14 12.91 23.85
C GLU A 359 7.72 12.64 24.39
N HIS A 360 6.73 13.47 24.00
CA HIS A 360 5.33 13.21 24.33
C HIS A 360 4.82 11.91 23.69
N GLY A 361 5.16 11.66 22.42
CA GLY A 361 4.83 10.43 21.73
C GLY A 361 5.44 9.21 22.39
N ALA A 362 6.72 9.25 22.76
CA ALA A 362 7.43 8.16 23.45
C ALA A 362 6.82 7.84 24.83
N ALA A 363 6.48 8.87 25.61
CA ALA A 363 5.80 8.69 26.89
C ALA A 363 4.40 8.05 26.70
N LYS A 364 3.68 8.46 25.64
CA LYS A 364 2.36 7.90 25.30
C LYS A 364 2.47 6.46 24.83
N ALA A 365 3.48 6.10 23.99
CA ALA A 365 3.71 4.73 23.54
C ALA A 365 3.91 3.77 24.73
N ARG A 366 4.80 4.12 25.66
CA ARG A 366 5.02 3.35 26.90
C ARG A 366 3.77 3.22 27.75
N ARG A 367 2.98 4.30 27.90
CA ARG A 367 1.76 4.27 28.72
C ARG A 367 0.66 3.43 28.11
N LYS A 368 0.49 3.49 26.79
CA LYS A 368 -0.59 2.77 26.08
C LYS A 368 -0.25 1.31 25.82
N GLY A 369 1.02 0.95 25.67
CA GLY A 369 1.49 -0.43 25.50
C GLY A 369 1.05 -1.09 24.18
N ALA A 370 0.64 -0.30 23.17
CA ALA A 370 0.37 -0.80 21.82
C ALA A 370 1.64 -1.32 21.16
N ASN A 371 1.53 -2.29 20.26
CA ASN A 371 2.69 -2.85 19.55
C ASN A 371 3.38 -1.78 18.67
N LEU A 372 2.59 -0.82 18.17
CA LEU A 372 3.07 0.31 17.39
C LEU A 372 2.23 1.54 17.71
N LEU A 373 2.86 2.69 17.92
CA LEU A 373 2.21 3.98 18.00
C LEU A 373 2.65 4.84 16.80
N VAL A 374 1.70 5.23 15.99
CA VAL A 374 1.92 6.13 14.84
C VAL A 374 1.71 7.56 15.31
N LEU A 375 2.81 8.30 15.42
CA LEU A 375 2.86 9.68 15.87
C LEU A 375 2.79 10.63 14.67
N ASN A 376 1.77 11.46 14.63
CA ASN A 376 1.62 12.55 13.67
C ASN A 376 1.89 13.89 14.35
N ALA A 377 2.87 14.63 13.88
CA ALA A 377 3.07 16.00 14.31
C ALA A 377 1.97 16.89 13.72
N VAL A 378 1.20 17.53 14.59
CA VAL A 378 0.12 18.43 14.18
C VAL A 378 0.39 19.84 14.67
N GLY A 379 0.05 20.84 13.85
CA GLY A 379 0.24 22.27 14.19
C GLY A 379 0.63 23.08 12.96
N GLY A 380 0.38 24.40 13.00
CA GLY A 380 0.78 25.30 11.90
C GLY A 380 0.12 25.02 10.55
N GLY A 381 -1.06 24.37 10.52
CA GLY A 381 -1.77 24.03 9.28
C GLY A 381 -1.37 22.66 8.68
N GLN A 382 -0.56 21.87 9.38
CA GLN A 382 -0.16 20.52 8.97
C GLN A 382 -1.00 19.44 9.68
N GLY A 383 -1.15 18.29 9.04
CA GLY A 383 -1.68 17.05 9.65
C GLY A 383 -3.18 16.79 9.48
N PHE A 384 -4.02 17.80 9.21
CA PHE A 384 -5.46 17.63 9.00
C PHE A 384 -5.87 17.94 7.56
N GLY A 385 -6.86 17.21 7.04
CA GLY A 385 -7.39 17.37 5.68
C GLY A 385 -6.60 16.58 4.61
N ASP A 386 -6.68 17.04 3.36
CA ASP A 386 -6.05 16.39 2.20
C ASP A 386 -4.66 16.99 1.91
N VAL A 387 -3.80 16.93 2.91
CA VAL A 387 -2.39 17.40 2.80
C VAL A 387 -1.45 16.22 2.99
N PRO A 388 -0.21 16.27 2.43
CA PRO A 388 0.83 15.30 2.72
C PRO A 388 1.01 15.12 4.22
N ASN A 389 1.25 13.89 4.64
CA ASN A 389 1.40 13.53 6.03
C ASN A 389 2.85 13.07 6.31
N THR A 390 3.36 13.35 7.51
CA THR A 390 4.62 12.79 8.00
C THR A 390 4.35 12.16 9.35
N VAL A 391 4.74 10.91 9.50
CA VAL A 391 4.54 10.15 10.74
C VAL A 391 5.83 9.51 11.19
N THR A 392 6.04 9.46 12.51
CA THR A 392 7.08 8.65 13.15
C THR A 392 6.41 7.46 13.83
N MET A 393 6.89 6.26 13.61
CA MET A 393 6.38 5.03 14.21
C MET A 393 7.22 4.67 15.43
N LEU A 394 6.57 4.53 16.57
CA LEU A 394 7.22 4.23 17.84
C LEU A 394 6.84 2.82 18.29
N ASP A 395 7.78 2.07 18.80
CA ASP A 395 7.53 0.77 19.43
C ASP A 395 6.92 0.91 20.84
N VAL A 396 6.67 -0.21 21.53
CA VAL A 396 6.14 -0.23 22.89
C VAL A 396 7.06 0.45 23.92
N ASN A 397 8.36 0.55 23.64
CA ASN A 397 9.33 1.23 24.49
C ASN A 397 9.42 2.73 24.20
N GLY A 398 8.73 3.19 23.16
CA GLY A 398 8.75 4.58 22.71
C GLY A 398 9.98 4.91 21.87
N GLU A 399 10.65 3.91 21.30
CA GLU A 399 11.75 4.10 20.38
C GLU A 399 11.22 4.27 18.94
N ALA A 400 11.83 5.20 18.20
CA ALA A 400 11.47 5.40 16.79
C ALA A 400 12.00 4.23 15.95
N VAL A 401 11.10 3.50 15.33
CA VAL A 401 11.42 2.28 14.54
C VAL A 401 11.23 2.47 13.04
N ALA A 402 10.52 3.51 12.62
CA ALA A 402 10.35 3.90 11.22
C ALA A 402 9.80 5.32 11.10
N GLU A 403 10.01 5.94 9.94
CA GLU A 403 9.37 7.20 9.55
C GLU A 403 8.78 7.05 8.15
N ALA A 404 7.69 7.77 7.89
CA ALA A 404 7.07 7.81 6.57
C ALA A 404 6.48 9.18 6.28
N SER A 405 6.59 9.62 5.03
CA SER A 405 6.00 10.88 4.57
C SER A 405 5.44 10.73 3.15
N GLY A 406 4.48 11.58 2.80
CA GLY A 406 3.87 11.59 1.49
C GLY A 406 2.33 11.61 1.54
N SER A 407 1.68 11.04 0.52
CA SER A 407 0.24 10.92 0.49
C SER A 407 -0.27 10.03 1.63
N LYS A 408 -1.55 10.18 2.02
CA LYS A 408 -2.17 9.33 3.03
C LYS A 408 -2.06 7.83 2.69
N LEU A 409 -2.13 7.50 1.40
CA LEU A 409 -1.98 6.13 0.91
C LEU A 409 -0.53 5.64 1.03
N ALA A 410 0.46 6.47 0.70
CA ALA A 410 1.88 6.13 0.87
C ALA A 410 2.23 5.85 2.35
N VAL A 411 1.75 6.73 3.25
CA VAL A 411 1.89 6.53 4.71
C VAL A 411 1.17 5.27 5.17
N ALA A 412 -0.02 4.97 4.64
CA ALA A 412 -0.76 3.76 4.97
C ALA A 412 0.03 2.49 4.60
N HIS A 413 0.61 2.44 3.39
CA HIS A 413 1.47 1.32 2.99
C HIS A 413 2.68 1.16 3.91
N ALA A 414 3.39 2.23 4.26
CA ALA A 414 4.54 2.17 5.16
C ALA A 414 4.18 1.64 6.56
N ILE A 415 3.01 2.03 7.09
CA ILE A 415 2.50 1.50 8.38
C ILE A 415 2.21 0.00 8.26
N LEU A 416 1.53 -0.42 7.19
CA LEU A 416 1.23 -1.83 6.95
C LEU A 416 2.50 -2.66 6.73
N ASP A 417 3.52 -2.12 6.07
CA ASP A 417 4.84 -2.75 5.92
C ASP A 417 5.47 -3.06 7.28
N ARG A 418 5.43 -2.07 8.17
CA ARG A 418 5.92 -2.26 9.54
C ARG A 418 5.12 -3.31 10.30
N ILE A 419 3.78 -3.31 10.17
CA ILE A 419 2.91 -4.33 10.79
C ILE A 419 3.27 -5.72 10.28
N VAL A 420 3.43 -5.91 8.97
CA VAL A 420 3.82 -7.20 8.38
C VAL A 420 5.17 -7.65 8.91
N SER A 421 6.16 -6.74 8.96
CA SER A 421 7.50 -7.08 9.48
C SER A 421 7.52 -7.49 10.96
N MET A 422 6.55 -7.02 11.78
CA MET A 422 6.42 -7.43 13.19
C MET A 422 5.72 -8.76 13.36
N ARG A 423 4.97 -9.23 12.35
CA ARG A 423 4.22 -10.49 12.37
C ARG A 423 4.99 -11.68 11.76
N SER A 424 6.04 -11.37 11.00
CA SER A 424 6.99 -12.34 10.43
C SER A 424 7.97 -12.83 11.48
#